data_f09f4b6ece282393acc6a32e5fb87e17
#
_entry.id   f09f4b6ece282393acc6a32e5fb87e17
#
_cell.length_a   1.000
_cell.length_b   1.000
_cell.length_c   1.000
_cell.angle_alpha   90.00
_cell.angle_beta   90.00
_cell.angle_gamma   90.00
#
_symmetry.space_group_name_H-M   'P 1'
#
loop_
_entity.id
_entity.type
_entity.pdbx_description
1 polymer ?
#
loop_
_entity_poly.entity_id
_entity_poly.type
_entity_poly.pdbx_seq_one_letter_code
_entity_poly.pdbx_strand_id
1 'polypeptide(L)'
;RTRGYGAEVVLHGDVYDEACAKAYELAEEHGYTFIHPFDDLTVATGQGTIAMEIFKELPLVDYILVPIGGGGLATGVSTLAKLLNPKIKVIGVEPAGANCMQVSLKNGKVTTLPKVNTIADGTAVKTPGSKIFPYLQKNLDDVITVEDEDLVVAFLDMVENHKMIVENSGLLTVAALKQLNVKDKRIVSILSGGNMDVITMSSVVQQGLI
;
A
#
# COMPACT_ATOMS: atom_id res chain seq x y z
N ARG A 1 13.07 17.19 -0.77
CA ARG A 1 11.94 17.59 -1.64
C ARG A 1 10.85 18.31 -0.86
N THR A 2 10.34 17.78 0.26
CA THR A 2 9.25 18.37 1.07
C THR A 2 9.51 19.82 1.47
N ARG A 3 10.73 20.16 1.95
CA ARG A 3 11.14 21.55 2.22
C ARG A 3 11.07 22.46 0.99
N GLY A 4 11.38 21.90 -0.19
CA GLY A 4 11.30 22.64 -1.46
C GLY A 4 9.90 23.10 -1.85
N TYR A 5 8.86 22.47 -1.27
CA TYR A 5 7.46 22.89 -1.42
C TYR A 5 7.01 23.93 -0.38
N GLY A 6 7.94 24.42 0.46
CA GLY A 6 7.65 25.41 1.48
C GLY A 6 7.17 24.84 2.83
N ALA A 7 7.19 23.52 2.98
CA ALA A 7 6.82 22.87 4.25
C ALA A 7 7.95 22.94 5.27
N GLU A 8 7.60 23.14 6.54
CA GLU A 8 8.49 22.87 7.66
C GLU A 8 8.66 21.36 7.83
N VAL A 9 9.90 20.91 7.97
CA VAL A 9 10.21 19.49 8.13
C VAL A 9 10.88 19.26 9.47
N VAL A 10 10.20 18.55 10.35
CA VAL A 10 10.71 18.11 11.65
C VAL A 10 11.18 16.65 11.50
N LEU A 11 12.47 16.40 11.72
CA LEU A 11 13.03 15.04 11.77
C LEU A 11 13.08 14.60 13.23
N HIS A 12 12.52 13.43 13.55
CA HIS A 12 12.48 12.89 14.90
C HIS A 12 12.45 11.36 14.89
N GLY A 13 13.33 10.75 15.71
CA GLY A 13 13.44 9.31 15.85
C GLY A 13 14.00 8.57 14.65
N ASP A 14 14.19 7.28 14.81
CA ASP A 14 14.75 6.37 13.79
C ASP A 14 13.66 5.50 13.13
N VAL A 15 12.45 5.47 13.70
CA VAL A 15 11.32 4.67 13.20
C VAL A 15 10.03 5.50 13.10
N TYR A 16 9.11 5.01 12.27
CA TYR A 16 7.81 5.67 12.04
C TYR A 16 7.05 5.99 13.33
N ASP A 17 7.03 5.08 14.29
CA ASP A 17 6.24 5.24 15.53
C ASP A 17 6.74 6.44 16.36
N GLU A 18 8.05 6.69 16.40
CA GLU A 18 8.65 7.83 17.11
C GLU A 18 8.30 9.15 16.42
N ALA A 19 8.41 9.19 15.09
CA ALA A 19 8.01 10.36 14.32
C ALA A 19 6.52 10.66 14.45
N CYS A 20 5.68 9.62 14.46
CA CYS A 20 4.24 9.74 14.64
C CYS A 20 3.87 10.29 16.03
N ALA A 21 4.50 9.77 17.09
CA ALA A 21 4.31 10.27 18.45
C ALA A 21 4.69 11.76 18.56
N LYS A 22 5.81 12.17 17.97
CA LYS A 22 6.23 13.58 17.93
C LYS A 22 5.28 14.44 17.14
N ALA A 23 4.70 13.94 16.05
CA ALA A 23 3.71 14.67 15.28
C ALA A 23 2.42 14.92 16.09
N TYR A 24 1.97 13.96 16.89
CA TYR A 24 0.84 14.16 17.80
C TYR A 24 1.15 15.19 18.90
N GLU A 25 2.36 15.12 19.50
CA GLU A 25 2.79 16.13 20.50
C GLU A 25 2.78 17.54 19.92
N LEU A 26 3.35 17.75 18.73
CA LEU A 26 3.35 19.05 18.07
C LEU A 26 1.95 19.52 17.67
N ALA A 27 1.09 18.61 17.27
CA ALA A 27 -0.29 18.93 16.93
C ALA A 27 -1.06 19.42 18.18
N GLU A 28 -0.85 18.79 19.33
CA GLU A 28 -1.46 19.21 20.60
C GLU A 28 -0.89 20.56 21.08
N GLU A 29 0.43 20.71 21.08
CA GLU A 29 1.13 21.92 21.54
C GLU A 29 0.74 23.17 20.74
N HIS A 30 0.64 23.05 19.41
CA HIS A 30 0.43 24.18 18.52
C HIS A 30 -1.00 24.27 17.95
N GLY A 31 -1.88 23.34 18.27
CA GLY A 31 -3.25 23.29 17.73
C GLY A 31 -3.30 22.89 16.25
N TYR A 32 -2.32 22.14 15.74
CA TYR A 32 -2.30 21.68 14.36
C TYR A 32 -3.29 20.55 14.12
N THR A 33 -3.86 20.51 12.91
CA THR A 33 -4.65 19.34 12.49
C THR A 33 -3.72 18.23 12.02
N PHE A 34 -3.68 17.12 12.75
CA PHE A 34 -2.93 15.95 12.33
C PHE A 34 -3.72 15.14 11.31
N ILE A 35 -3.15 14.94 10.12
CA ILE A 35 -3.72 14.09 9.08
C ILE A 35 -3.00 12.75 9.14
N HIS A 36 -3.69 11.72 9.68
CA HIS A 36 -3.11 10.38 9.78
C HIS A 36 -2.96 9.74 8.39
N PRO A 37 -1.79 9.17 8.04
CA PRO A 37 -1.52 8.68 6.69
C PRO A 37 -2.42 7.51 6.25
N PHE A 38 -2.99 6.74 7.17
CA PHE A 38 -3.84 5.59 6.84
C PHE A 38 -4.99 5.31 7.82
N ASP A 39 -4.86 5.60 9.13
CA ASP A 39 -5.90 5.26 10.12
C ASP A 39 -6.89 6.42 10.33
N ASP A 40 -7.43 6.92 9.22
CA ASP A 40 -8.40 8.00 9.17
C ASP A 40 -9.45 7.72 8.09
N LEU A 41 -10.73 7.77 8.47
CA LEU A 41 -11.83 7.45 7.56
C LEU A 41 -12.02 8.51 6.46
N THR A 42 -11.69 9.77 6.73
CA THR A 42 -11.77 10.85 5.74
C THR A 42 -10.69 10.65 4.68
N VAL A 43 -9.45 10.33 5.12
CA VAL A 43 -8.35 9.98 4.22
C VAL A 43 -8.71 8.75 3.39
N ALA A 44 -9.20 7.67 4.03
CA ALA A 44 -9.63 6.47 3.33
C ALA A 44 -10.75 6.75 2.31
N THR A 45 -11.70 7.63 2.63
CA THR A 45 -12.76 8.05 1.69
C THR A 45 -12.16 8.72 0.45
N GLY A 46 -11.17 9.60 0.64
CA GLY A 46 -10.42 10.19 -0.48
C GLY A 46 -9.77 9.15 -1.38
N GLN A 47 -9.18 8.08 -0.80
CA GLN A 47 -8.59 6.97 -1.56
C GLN A 47 -9.62 6.18 -2.39
N GLY A 48 -10.88 6.21 -1.99
CA GLY A 48 -11.98 5.60 -2.75
C GLY A 48 -12.15 6.16 -4.17
N THR A 49 -11.71 7.40 -4.44
CA THR A 49 -11.75 7.99 -5.78
C THR A 49 -11.00 7.17 -6.82
N ILE A 50 -9.97 6.40 -6.41
CA ILE A 50 -9.25 5.49 -7.28
C ILE A 50 -10.20 4.42 -7.84
N ALA A 51 -11.01 3.80 -6.99
CA ALA A 51 -11.99 2.81 -7.44
C ALA A 51 -13.04 3.44 -8.36
N MET A 52 -13.46 4.68 -8.09
CA MET A 52 -14.38 5.41 -8.96
C MET A 52 -13.81 5.59 -10.36
N GLU A 53 -12.54 5.98 -10.48
CA GLU A 53 -11.85 6.15 -11.76
C GLU A 53 -11.68 4.79 -12.47
N ILE A 54 -11.30 3.74 -11.74
CA ILE A 54 -11.19 2.38 -12.30
C ILE A 54 -12.54 1.95 -12.92
N PHE A 55 -13.64 2.10 -12.22
CA PHE A 55 -14.96 1.70 -12.76
C PHE A 55 -15.43 2.56 -13.91
N LYS A 56 -15.00 3.82 -13.97
CA LYS A 56 -15.29 4.71 -15.10
C LYS A 56 -14.59 4.23 -16.37
N GLU A 57 -13.32 3.82 -16.29
CA GLU A 57 -12.51 3.37 -17.42
C GLU A 57 -12.75 1.88 -17.74
N LEU A 58 -12.97 1.06 -16.72
CA LEU A 58 -13.12 -0.40 -16.85
C LEU A 58 -14.35 -0.91 -16.06
N PRO A 59 -15.58 -0.64 -16.54
CA PRO A 59 -16.81 -0.97 -15.80
C PRO A 59 -17.00 -2.46 -15.48
N LEU A 60 -16.36 -3.34 -16.26
CA LEU A 60 -16.45 -4.79 -16.13
C LEU A 60 -15.19 -5.41 -15.52
N VAL A 61 -14.48 -4.68 -14.66
CA VAL A 61 -13.34 -5.23 -13.92
C VAL A 61 -13.78 -6.39 -13.02
N ASP A 62 -12.99 -7.48 -13.01
CA ASP A 62 -13.24 -8.66 -12.16
C ASP A 62 -12.44 -8.61 -10.87
N TYR A 63 -11.18 -8.15 -10.94
CA TYR A 63 -10.23 -8.11 -9.82
C TYR A 63 -9.56 -6.76 -9.72
N ILE A 64 -9.40 -6.26 -8.49
CA ILE A 64 -8.52 -5.14 -8.17
C ILE A 64 -7.51 -5.60 -7.14
N LEU A 65 -6.22 -5.48 -7.47
CA LEU A 65 -5.11 -5.69 -6.55
C LEU A 65 -4.69 -4.34 -5.97
N VAL A 66 -4.56 -4.26 -4.66
CA VAL A 66 -4.23 -3.03 -3.96
C VAL A 66 -3.12 -3.27 -2.95
N PRO A 67 -2.03 -2.47 -2.94
CA PRO A 67 -0.96 -2.62 -1.97
C PRO A 67 -1.45 -2.22 -0.58
N ILE A 68 -1.00 -2.93 0.44
CA ILE A 68 -1.35 -2.68 1.84
C ILE A 68 -0.09 -2.44 2.68
N GLY A 69 -0.04 -1.28 3.32
CA GLY A 69 0.77 -1.02 4.50
C GLY A 69 -0.15 -0.92 5.72
N GLY A 70 -0.48 0.29 6.17
CA GLY A 70 -1.45 0.51 7.26
C GLY A 70 -2.91 0.24 6.91
N GLY A 71 -3.27 0.20 5.62
CA GLY A 71 -4.59 -0.21 5.12
C GLY A 71 -5.51 0.92 4.63
N GLY A 72 -5.11 2.19 4.71
CA GLY A 72 -5.97 3.32 4.32
C GLY A 72 -6.37 3.31 2.84
N LEU A 73 -5.40 3.10 1.93
CA LEU A 73 -5.64 2.98 0.50
C LEU A 73 -6.61 1.83 0.19
N ALA A 74 -6.31 0.65 0.70
CA ALA A 74 -7.11 -0.54 0.47
C ALA A 74 -8.53 -0.40 1.04
N THR A 75 -8.70 0.33 2.14
CA THR A 75 -10.03 0.61 2.73
C THR A 75 -10.88 1.43 1.78
N GLY A 76 -10.37 2.54 1.25
CA GLY A 76 -11.11 3.37 0.32
C GLY A 76 -11.47 2.62 -0.96
N VAL A 77 -10.47 1.99 -1.58
CA VAL A 77 -10.64 1.25 -2.83
C VAL A 77 -11.65 0.10 -2.66
N SER A 78 -11.46 -0.77 -1.64
CA SER A 78 -12.33 -1.93 -1.45
C SER A 78 -13.75 -1.54 -1.08
N THR A 79 -13.91 -0.51 -0.25
CA THR A 79 -15.24 -0.06 0.18
C THR A 79 -16.05 0.44 -1.02
N LEU A 80 -15.49 1.32 -1.83
CA LEU A 80 -16.21 1.82 -3.00
C LEU A 80 -16.40 0.73 -4.05
N ALA A 81 -15.39 -0.11 -4.30
CA ALA A 81 -15.52 -1.23 -5.23
C ALA A 81 -16.67 -2.17 -4.86
N LYS A 82 -16.80 -2.54 -3.59
CA LYS A 82 -17.88 -3.41 -3.10
C LYS A 82 -19.26 -2.73 -3.11
N LEU A 83 -19.32 -1.42 -2.93
CA LEU A 83 -20.56 -0.65 -3.04
C LEU A 83 -21.05 -0.59 -4.50
N LEU A 84 -20.13 -0.41 -5.45
CA LEU A 84 -20.46 -0.34 -6.89
C LEU A 84 -20.75 -1.72 -7.49
N ASN A 85 -19.96 -2.72 -7.12
CA ASN A 85 -20.13 -4.10 -7.59
C ASN A 85 -19.70 -5.10 -6.50
N PRO A 86 -20.66 -5.69 -5.74
CA PRO A 86 -20.33 -6.65 -4.68
C PRO A 86 -19.62 -7.94 -5.17
N LYS A 87 -19.71 -8.24 -6.47
CA LYS A 87 -19.09 -9.45 -7.05
C LYS A 87 -17.62 -9.30 -7.38
N ILE A 88 -17.11 -8.05 -7.45
CA ILE A 88 -15.70 -7.81 -7.74
C ILE A 88 -14.83 -8.41 -6.63
N LYS A 89 -13.67 -8.91 -7.02
CA LYS A 89 -12.67 -9.40 -6.08
C LYS A 89 -11.65 -8.31 -5.79
N VAL A 90 -11.49 -7.95 -4.52
CA VAL A 90 -10.46 -7.01 -4.07
C VAL A 90 -9.43 -7.78 -3.26
N ILE A 91 -8.21 -7.85 -3.80
CA ILE A 91 -7.10 -8.59 -3.23
C ILE A 91 -6.09 -7.59 -2.67
N GLY A 92 -5.85 -7.68 -1.37
CA GLY A 92 -4.77 -6.93 -0.73
C GLY A 92 -3.43 -7.58 -1.04
N VAL A 93 -2.39 -6.77 -1.18
CA VAL A 93 -1.03 -7.29 -1.38
C VAL A 93 -0.08 -6.64 -0.38
N GLU A 94 0.62 -7.47 0.39
CA GLU A 94 1.62 -7.04 1.37
C GLU A 94 2.99 -7.63 1.03
N PRO A 95 4.10 -6.98 1.43
CA PRO A 95 5.40 -7.65 1.43
C PRO A 95 5.42 -8.75 2.50
N ALA A 96 6.02 -9.88 2.21
CA ALA A 96 6.09 -11.02 3.14
C ALA A 96 6.78 -10.63 4.47
N GLY A 97 7.77 -9.73 4.40
CA GLY A 97 8.47 -9.20 5.56
C GLY A 97 7.70 -8.14 6.38
N ALA A 98 6.46 -7.74 5.96
CA ALA A 98 5.63 -6.76 6.67
C ALA A 98 4.12 -7.05 6.46
N ASN A 99 3.69 -8.27 6.70
CA ASN A 99 2.34 -8.78 6.44
C ASN A 99 1.37 -8.58 7.62
N CYS A 100 1.37 -7.40 8.22
CA CYS A 100 0.59 -7.13 9.43
C CYS A 100 -0.94 -7.24 9.23
N MET A 101 -1.45 -6.89 8.05
CA MET A 101 -2.88 -7.02 7.75
C MET A 101 -3.30 -8.48 7.61
N GLN A 102 -2.53 -9.30 6.87
CA GLN A 102 -2.81 -10.73 6.71
C GLN A 102 -2.87 -11.44 8.08
N VAL A 103 -1.87 -11.15 8.95
CA VAL A 103 -1.82 -11.71 10.31
C VAL A 103 -3.02 -11.23 11.13
N SER A 104 -3.39 -9.96 11.03
CA SER A 104 -4.52 -9.38 11.75
C SER A 104 -5.85 -9.97 11.30
N LEU A 105 -6.06 -10.14 9.99
CA LEU A 105 -7.26 -10.77 9.45
C LEU A 105 -7.38 -12.23 9.89
N LYS A 106 -6.28 -12.98 9.87
CA LYS A 106 -6.23 -14.36 10.37
C LYS A 106 -6.57 -14.46 11.86
N ASN A 107 -6.11 -13.50 12.65
CA ASN A 107 -6.37 -13.45 14.10
C ASN A 107 -7.74 -12.83 14.42
N GLY A 108 -8.45 -12.25 13.47
CA GLY A 108 -9.72 -11.55 13.66
C GLY A 108 -9.61 -10.24 14.46
N LYS A 109 -8.39 -9.73 14.68
CA LYS A 109 -8.10 -8.49 15.44
C LYS A 109 -6.80 -7.86 14.97
N VAL A 110 -6.69 -6.54 15.13
CA VAL A 110 -5.45 -5.80 14.89
C VAL A 110 -4.31 -6.45 15.70
N THR A 111 -3.25 -6.81 15.00
CA THR A 111 -2.08 -7.51 15.55
C THR A 111 -0.82 -6.79 15.11
N THR A 112 0.04 -6.48 16.07
CA THR A 112 1.35 -5.85 15.81
C THR A 112 2.41 -6.90 15.53
N LEU A 113 3.14 -6.75 14.43
CA LEU A 113 4.29 -7.60 14.13
C LEU A 113 5.48 -7.25 15.06
N PRO A 114 6.29 -8.23 15.47
CA PRO A 114 7.46 -7.98 16.31
C PRO A 114 8.54 -7.19 15.56
N LYS A 115 8.66 -7.40 14.26
CA LYS A 115 9.59 -6.68 13.37
C LYS A 115 9.04 -6.63 11.97
N VAL A 116 9.55 -5.69 11.17
CA VAL A 116 9.36 -5.63 9.71
C VAL A 116 10.71 -5.62 9.03
N ASN A 117 10.80 -6.25 7.87
CA ASN A 117 12.01 -6.29 7.04
C ASN A 117 11.61 -6.47 5.58
N THR A 118 11.66 -5.40 4.80
CA THR A 118 11.32 -5.41 3.37
C THR A 118 11.90 -4.18 2.69
N ILE A 119 12.20 -4.29 1.40
CA ILE A 119 12.57 -3.15 0.55
C ILE A 119 11.37 -2.28 0.17
N ALA A 120 10.13 -2.73 0.41
CA ALA A 120 8.91 -1.98 0.17
C ALA A 120 8.61 -1.04 1.34
N ASP A 121 9.43 -0.01 1.51
CA ASP A 121 9.45 0.93 2.64
C ASP A 121 8.09 1.63 2.86
N GLY A 122 7.39 2.04 1.80
CA GLY A 122 6.07 2.67 1.88
C GLY A 122 4.98 1.76 2.46
N THR A 123 5.22 0.45 2.53
CA THR A 123 4.31 -0.55 3.12
C THR A 123 4.90 -1.28 4.33
N ALA A 124 6.08 -0.88 4.79
CA ALA A 124 6.77 -1.47 5.94
C ALA A 124 6.14 -1.05 7.28
N VAL A 125 4.91 -1.49 7.53
CA VAL A 125 4.10 -1.13 8.70
C VAL A 125 3.97 -2.31 9.64
N LYS A 126 4.19 -2.08 10.95
CA LYS A 126 4.06 -3.14 11.99
C LYS A 126 2.63 -3.41 12.38
N THR A 127 1.80 -2.38 12.40
CA THR A 127 0.44 -2.44 12.96
C THR A 127 -0.55 -1.81 11.97
N PRO A 128 -1.59 -2.54 11.54
CA PRO A 128 -2.64 -1.94 10.70
C PRO A 128 -3.43 -0.87 11.45
N GLY A 129 -4.06 0.03 10.72
CA GLY A 129 -4.97 1.01 11.31
C GLY A 129 -6.15 0.34 12.02
N SER A 130 -6.46 0.80 13.21
CA SER A 130 -7.53 0.22 14.04
C SER A 130 -8.93 0.65 13.57
N LYS A 131 -9.07 1.89 13.12
CA LYS A 131 -10.33 2.45 12.62
C LYS A 131 -10.74 1.86 11.26
N ILE A 132 -9.73 1.56 10.42
CA ILE A 132 -9.97 1.05 9.06
C ILE A 132 -10.05 -0.49 9.01
N PHE A 133 -9.52 -1.19 9.98
CA PHE A 133 -9.48 -2.65 10.01
C PHE A 133 -10.84 -3.34 9.82
N PRO A 134 -11.96 -2.91 10.47
CA PRO A 134 -13.26 -3.52 10.27
C PRO A 134 -13.77 -3.46 8.82
N TYR A 135 -13.40 -2.41 8.09
CA TYR A 135 -13.76 -2.27 6.67
C TYR A 135 -12.98 -3.27 5.81
N LEU A 136 -11.69 -3.45 6.06
CA LEU A 136 -10.88 -4.42 5.33
C LEU A 136 -11.28 -5.86 5.65
N GLN A 137 -11.59 -6.15 6.90
CA GLN A 137 -12.11 -7.46 7.30
C GLN A 137 -13.41 -7.83 6.56
N LYS A 138 -14.24 -6.83 6.23
CA LYS A 138 -15.48 -7.02 5.49
C LYS A 138 -15.30 -7.08 3.98
N ASN A 139 -14.40 -6.27 3.44
CA ASN A 139 -14.39 -5.93 2.01
C ASN A 139 -13.27 -6.63 1.21
N LEU A 140 -12.18 -7.07 1.86
CA LEU A 140 -11.15 -7.84 1.17
C LEU A 140 -11.62 -9.28 0.96
N ASP A 141 -11.38 -9.79 -0.24
CA ASP A 141 -11.63 -11.19 -0.56
C ASP A 141 -10.44 -12.08 -0.19
N ASP A 142 -9.22 -11.54 -0.26
CA ASP A 142 -7.98 -12.24 0.11
C ASP A 142 -6.85 -11.25 0.33
N VAL A 143 -5.73 -11.73 0.92
CA VAL A 143 -4.47 -11.02 1.02
C VAL A 143 -3.33 -11.92 0.59
N ILE A 144 -2.59 -11.49 -0.42
CA ILE A 144 -1.41 -12.17 -0.98
C ILE A 144 -0.14 -11.50 -0.41
N THR A 145 0.87 -12.29 -0.09
CA THR A 145 2.20 -11.78 0.26
C THR A 145 3.18 -11.97 -0.89
N VAL A 146 4.12 -11.04 -1.03
CA VAL A 146 5.15 -11.01 -2.09
C VAL A 146 6.52 -10.92 -1.44
N GLU A 147 7.48 -11.72 -1.90
CA GLU A 147 8.86 -11.65 -1.46
C GLU A 147 9.59 -10.46 -2.11
N ASP A 148 10.63 -9.94 -1.45
CA ASP A 148 11.38 -8.79 -1.95
C ASP A 148 12.07 -9.05 -3.30
N GLU A 149 12.49 -10.29 -3.55
CA GLU A 149 13.06 -10.74 -4.82
C GLU A 149 12.06 -10.59 -5.99
N ASP A 150 10.78 -10.82 -5.74
CA ASP A 150 9.74 -10.65 -6.74
C ASP A 150 9.51 -9.17 -7.08
N LEU A 151 9.74 -8.26 -6.14
CA LEU A 151 9.68 -6.81 -6.37
C LEU A 151 10.83 -6.35 -7.27
N VAL A 152 12.03 -6.92 -7.09
CA VAL A 152 13.18 -6.63 -7.96
C VAL A 152 12.86 -7.05 -9.41
N VAL A 153 12.31 -8.24 -9.60
CA VAL A 153 11.89 -8.71 -10.93
C VAL A 153 10.81 -7.82 -11.54
N ALA A 154 9.79 -7.46 -10.75
CA ALA A 154 8.72 -6.57 -11.19
C ALA A 154 9.24 -5.16 -11.54
N PHE A 155 10.23 -4.64 -10.80
CA PHE A 155 10.87 -3.36 -11.10
C PHE A 155 11.55 -3.38 -12.48
N LEU A 156 12.36 -4.41 -12.74
CA LEU A 156 13.06 -4.55 -14.02
C LEU A 156 12.07 -4.66 -15.18
N ASP A 157 11.02 -5.46 -15.03
CA ASP A 157 9.97 -5.60 -16.05
C ASP A 157 9.29 -4.24 -16.35
N MET A 158 8.92 -3.49 -15.32
CA MET A 158 8.30 -2.17 -15.48
C MET A 158 9.22 -1.17 -16.18
N VAL A 159 10.51 -1.16 -15.84
CA VAL A 159 11.48 -0.26 -16.49
C VAL A 159 11.77 -0.70 -17.93
N GLU A 160 12.04 -1.99 -18.15
CA GLU A 160 12.46 -2.50 -19.47
C GLU A 160 11.32 -2.59 -20.48
N ASN A 161 10.16 -3.05 -20.07
CA ASN A 161 9.05 -3.33 -20.98
C ASN A 161 7.99 -2.21 -21.01
N HIS A 162 7.75 -1.57 -19.86
CA HIS A 162 6.71 -0.53 -19.73
C HIS A 162 7.24 0.90 -19.67
N LYS A 163 8.57 1.10 -19.51
CA LYS A 163 9.23 2.43 -19.40
C LYS A 163 8.68 3.27 -18.24
N MET A 164 8.27 2.60 -17.15
CA MET A 164 7.71 3.22 -15.98
C MET A 164 8.60 2.97 -14.75
N ILE A 165 8.81 4.03 -13.96
CA ILE A 165 9.48 3.93 -12.67
C ILE A 165 8.40 3.90 -11.60
N VAL A 166 8.31 2.76 -10.91
CA VAL A 166 7.37 2.51 -9.81
C VAL A 166 8.18 2.16 -8.57
N GLU A 167 7.86 2.75 -7.43
CA GLU A 167 8.52 2.41 -6.16
C GLU A 167 8.19 0.99 -5.69
N ASN A 168 9.04 0.40 -4.84
CA ASN A 168 8.91 -1.01 -4.43
C ASN A 168 7.52 -1.33 -3.85
N SER A 169 6.95 -0.45 -3.03
CA SER A 169 5.60 -0.63 -2.49
C SER A 169 4.50 -0.59 -3.56
N GLY A 170 4.69 0.19 -4.63
CA GLY A 170 3.77 0.25 -5.77
C GLY A 170 3.84 -0.98 -6.68
N LEU A 171 4.96 -1.74 -6.63
CA LEU A 171 5.17 -2.95 -7.44
C LEU A 171 4.53 -4.20 -6.85
N LEU A 172 4.12 -4.17 -5.58
CA LEU A 172 3.50 -5.32 -4.90
C LEU A 172 2.41 -5.97 -5.73
N THR A 173 1.53 -5.16 -6.31
CA THR A 173 0.39 -5.67 -7.09
C THR A 173 0.80 -6.31 -8.40
N VAL A 174 1.85 -5.83 -9.05
CA VAL A 174 2.42 -6.43 -10.27
C VAL A 174 3.09 -7.77 -9.94
N ALA A 175 3.94 -7.78 -8.92
CA ALA A 175 4.62 -8.99 -8.47
C ALA A 175 3.64 -10.10 -8.04
N ALA A 176 2.48 -9.73 -7.46
CA ALA A 176 1.44 -10.67 -7.04
C ALA A 176 0.69 -11.32 -8.21
N LEU A 177 0.71 -10.74 -9.43
CA LEU A 177 -0.05 -11.27 -10.57
C LEU A 177 0.27 -12.73 -10.87
N LYS A 178 1.51 -13.16 -10.72
CA LYS A 178 1.94 -14.54 -10.96
C LYS A 178 1.32 -15.56 -9.99
N GLN A 179 0.82 -15.09 -8.83
CA GLN A 179 0.17 -15.94 -7.84
C GLN A 179 -1.34 -16.09 -8.09
N LEU A 180 -1.92 -15.26 -8.97
CA LEU A 180 -3.33 -15.36 -9.35
C LEU A 180 -3.53 -16.49 -10.35
N ASN A 181 -4.16 -17.57 -9.91
CA ASN A 181 -4.52 -18.69 -10.78
C ASN A 181 -5.91 -18.47 -11.40
N VAL A 182 -6.05 -17.42 -12.24
CA VAL A 182 -7.30 -17.06 -12.90
C VAL A 182 -7.08 -16.91 -14.41
N LYS A 183 -8.12 -17.21 -15.21
CA LYS A 183 -8.10 -17.07 -16.67
C LYS A 183 -9.29 -16.23 -17.13
N ASP A 184 -9.11 -15.52 -18.23
CA ASP A 184 -10.16 -14.72 -18.88
C ASP A 184 -10.81 -13.70 -17.93
N LYS A 185 -9.98 -13.06 -17.07
CA LYS A 185 -10.37 -12.05 -16.11
C LYS A 185 -9.75 -10.69 -16.42
N ARG A 186 -10.52 -9.64 -16.17
CA ARG A 186 -10.01 -8.26 -16.21
C ARG A 186 -9.49 -7.91 -14.83
N ILE A 187 -8.18 -7.68 -14.77
CA ILE A 187 -7.45 -7.45 -13.51
C ILE A 187 -6.86 -6.04 -13.57
N VAL A 188 -7.06 -5.29 -12.51
CA VAL A 188 -6.41 -4.00 -12.28
C VAL A 188 -5.38 -4.15 -11.17
N SER A 189 -4.13 -3.81 -11.46
CA SER A 189 -3.03 -3.67 -10.49
C SER A 189 -2.80 -2.20 -10.21
N ILE A 190 -2.99 -1.76 -8.96
CA ILE A 190 -2.78 -0.36 -8.58
C ILE A 190 -1.29 -0.11 -8.37
N LEU A 191 -0.71 0.75 -9.18
CA LEU A 191 0.65 1.28 -9.04
C LEU A 191 0.59 2.53 -8.17
N SER A 192 0.80 2.39 -6.87
CA SER A 192 0.45 3.41 -5.88
C SER A 192 1.44 4.57 -5.77
N GLY A 193 2.67 4.43 -6.26
CA GLY A 193 3.66 5.48 -6.18
C GLY A 193 4.89 5.25 -7.06
N GLY A 194 5.69 6.31 -7.25
CA GLY A 194 6.90 6.29 -8.07
C GLY A 194 8.00 7.22 -7.55
N ASN A 195 7.96 7.62 -6.27
CA ASN A 195 8.94 8.51 -5.65
C ASN A 195 10.23 7.77 -5.23
N MET A 196 10.81 7.02 -6.14
CA MET A 196 12.09 6.33 -5.94
C MET A 196 13.27 7.25 -6.23
N ASP A 197 14.31 7.24 -5.40
CA ASP A 197 15.56 7.95 -5.68
C ASP A 197 16.50 7.11 -6.56
N VAL A 198 17.47 7.80 -7.20
CA VAL A 198 18.38 7.17 -8.17
C VAL A 198 19.29 6.12 -7.52
N ILE A 199 19.66 6.31 -6.25
CA ILE A 199 20.54 5.38 -5.52
C ILE A 199 19.79 4.08 -5.25
N THR A 200 18.57 4.18 -4.73
CA THR A 200 17.68 3.03 -4.52
C THR A 200 17.41 2.29 -5.83
N MET A 201 17.11 3.03 -6.90
CA MET A 201 16.92 2.46 -8.24
C MET A 201 18.15 1.69 -8.72
N SER A 202 19.34 2.28 -8.59
CA SER A 202 20.59 1.62 -8.96
C SER A 202 20.84 0.34 -8.16
N SER A 203 20.53 0.36 -6.85
CA SER A 203 20.65 -0.82 -5.99
C SER A 203 19.73 -1.95 -6.42
N VAL A 204 18.46 -1.63 -6.73
CA VAL A 204 17.47 -2.64 -7.20
C VAL A 204 17.91 -3.23 -8.54
N VAL A 205 18.37 -2.40 -9.49
CA VAL A 205 18.90 -2.89 -10.79
C VAL A 205 20.08 -3.82 -10.59
N GLN A 206 21.03 -3.49 -9.71
CA GLN A 206 22.18 -4.34 -9.44
C GLN A 206 21.80 -5.69 -8.82
N GLN A 207 20.81 -5.71 -7.93
CA GLN A 207 20.29 -6.97 -7.36
C GLN A 207 19.65 -7.88 -8.41
N GLY A 208 19.00 -7.31 -9.39
CA GLY A 208 18.35 -8.08 -10.45
C GLY A 208 19.28 -8.59 -11.56
N LEU A 209 20.55 -8.16 -11.56
CA LEU A 209 21.57 -8.62 -12.52
C LEU A 209 22.42 -9.80 -12.01
N ILE A 210 22.26 -10.20 -10.76
CA ILE A 210 22.93 -11.34 -10.14
C ILE A 210 22.01 -12.56 -10.17
#